data_202818b9c540799fd4af1c1f3dd93c98
#
_entry.id   202818b9c540799fd4af1c1f3dd93c98
#
_cell.length_a   1.000
_cell.length_b   1.000
_cell.length_c   1.000
_cell.angle_alpha   90.00
_cell.angle_beta   90.00
_cell.angle_gamma   90.00
#
_symmetry.space_group_name_H-M   'P 1'
#
loop_
_entity.id
_entity.type
_entity.pdbx_description
1 polymer ?
#
loop_
_entity_poly.entity_id
_entity_poly.type
_entity_poly.pdbx_seq_one_letter_code
_entity_poly.pdbx_strand_id
1 'polypeptide(L)'
;MHQRLTLKLHQRSKTMKITSALKTCVSVLVVSGITIATAQAVTPEDKGLEIAKEIDRRDLGFGDSRTELQMLLTNRHGDKSVRKLRLATLENQDTDAGDKSLTVFSHPRDIKGTAFLSFTKILDPDDQWLYLPALKRVKRISSANKSGPFVGSEFAYEDLVSFEVGKYDYKWLRDEPCGELDCFVVERFPKYENSGYTRQTVWVDKSEYRIRKIDFYDRKESLLKTLNQSGFEQYLEQYWRPLKMVMKNHQTGKATELAFSPYEFRLGVNENAFTPNRLKRLK
;
A
#
# COMPACT_ATOMS: atom_id res chain seq x y z
N MET A 1 20.05 79.64 -13.08
CA MET A 1 20.48 80.46 -11.89
C MET A 1 21.53 79.58 -11.23
N HIS A 2 22.82 79.80 -11.51
CA HIS A 2 23.82 80.54 -10.81
C HIS A 2 23.98 80.08 -9.35
N GLN A 3 25.11 79.61 -8.81
CA GLN A 3 26.56 80.03 -8.91
C GLN A 3 27.38 78.90 -8.26
N ARG A 4 28.42 78.43 -8.77
CA ARG A 4 29.87 78.64 -8.70
C ARG A 4 30.38 79.28 -7.38
N LEU A 5 31.40 78.67 -6.78
CA LEU A 5 32.71 79.24 -6.41
C LEU A 5 33.54 78.23 -5.60
N THR A 6 34.60 77.68 -6.10
CA THR A 6 36.02 78.02 -6.27
C THR A 6 36.86 78.18 -4.99
N LEU A 7 37.92 77.40 -4.97
CA LEU A 7 39.33 77.58 -4.51
C LEU A 7 39.66 77.76 -3.01
N LYS A 8 40.59 76.95 -2.51
CA LYS A 8 42.03 77.33 -2.49
C LYS A 8 42.93 76.20 -1.94
N LEU A 9 44.02 76.03 -2.65
CA LEU A 9 45.23 75.31 -2.26
C LEU A 9 45.86 75.91 -0.95
N HIS A 10 46.52 75.00 -0.21
CA HIS A 10 47.76 75.38 0.46
C HIS A 10 48.69 74.16 0.56
N GLN A 11 49.77 74.22 -0.18
CA GLN A 11 50.98 73.41 -0.05
C GLN A 11 51.75 73.83 1.20
N ARG A 12 52.24 72.84 1.95
CA ARG A 12 53.53 72.97 2.65
C ARG A 12 54.21 71.60 2.79
N SER A 13 55.32 71.49 2.10
CA SER A 13 56.37 70.50 2.23
C SER A 13 57.03 70.54 3.62
N LYS A 14 57.34 69.36 4.16
CA LYS A 14 58.59 69.17 4.93
C LYS A 14 58.96 67.67 5.00
N THR A 15 60.11 67.44 4.54
CA THR A 15 61.12 66.37 4.55
C THR A 15 61.13 65.38 5.72
N MET A 16 61.20 64.08 5.32
CA MET A 16 62.16 63.03 5.64
C MET A 16 62.43 62.61 7.10
N LYS A 17 62.10 61.34 7.40
CA LYS A 17 63.04 60.42 8.10
C LYS A 17 62.69 59.02 7.81
N ILE A 18 63.64 58.25 7.24
CA ILE A 18 63.67 56.82 6.98
C ILE A 18 63.84 56.11 8.34
N THR A 19 62.96 55.26 8.71
CA THR A 19 63.24 54.18 9.68
C THR A 19 62.66 52.89 9.15
N SER A 20 63.57 51.98 8.94
CA SER A 20 63.36 50.55 8.57
C SER A 20 62.44 49.90 9.61
N ALA A 21 61.32 49.31 9.15
CA ALA A 21 60.54 48.38 9.91
C ALA A 21 60.20 47.15 9.08
N LEU A 22 60.66 46.01 9.54
CA LEU A 22 60.56 44.65 9.10
C LEU A 22 59.08 44.30 8.79
N LYS A 23 58.76 43.97 7.53
CA LYS A 23 57.44 43.49 7.16
C LYS A 23 57.37 41.98 7.45
N THR A 24 56.71 41.64 8.56
CA THR A 24 56.27 40.26 8.82
C THR A 24 55.06 40.00 7.97
N CYS A 25 55.20 39.20 6.91
CA CYS A 25 54.09 38.65 6.12
C CYS A 25 53.38 37.59 6.94
N VAL A 26 52.20 37.89 7.51
CA VAL A 26 51.28 36.89 8.05
C VAL A 26 50.48 36.35 6.85
N SER A 27 50.85 35.14 6.38
CA SER A 27 50.07 34.40 5.40
C SER A 27 48.87 33.82 6.10
N VAL A 28 47.68 34.38 5.88
CA VAL A 28 46.40 33.81 6.30
C VAL A 28 46.08 32.66 5.35
N LEU A 29 46.34 31.44 5.79
CA LEU A 29 45.86 30.21 5.13
C LEU A 29 44.33 30.13 5.32
N VAL A 30 43.57 30.51 4.29
CA VAL A 30 42.12 30.22 4.23
C VAL A 30 41.99 28.74 3.93
N VAL A 31 41.79 27.92 4.96
CA VAL A 31 41.40 26.53 4.82
C VAL A 31 39.92 26.53 4.42
N SER A 32 39.64 26.44 3.11
CA SER A 32 38.30 26.16 2.58
C SER A 32 37.92 24.73 2.97
N GLY A 33 37.16 24.59 4.05
CA GLY A 33 36.58 23.32 4.44
C GLY A 33 35.59 22.85 3.36
N ILE A 34 35.98 21.91 2.54
CA ILE A 34 35.07 21.19 1.66
C ILE A 34 34.24 20.27 2.55
N THR A 35 33.02 20.68 2.90
CA THR A 35 32.01 19.79 3.50
C THR A 35 31.58 18.80 2.43
N ILE A 36 32.17 17.61 2.45
CA ILE A 36 31.70 16.47 1.67
C ILE A 36 30.38 16.06 2.31
N ALA A 37 29.26 16.47 1.70
CA ALA A 37 27.96 15.92 2.01
C ALA A 37 28.00 14.43 1.62
N THR A 38 28.13 13.55 2.59
CA THR A 38 27.97 12.12 2.37
C THR A 38 26.50 11.89 2.01
N ALA A 39 26.20 11.67 0.73
CA ALA A 39 24.92 11.15 0.32
C ALA A 39 24.78 9.78 1.02
N GLN A 40 23.89 9.69 2.00
CA GLN A 40 23.52 8.41 2.60
C GLN A 40 22.91 7.57 1.50
N ALA A 41 23.50 6.41 1.22
CA ALA A 41 22.92 5.46 0.30
C ALA A 41 21.58 5.01 0.87
N VAL A 42 20.50 5.08 0.07
CA VAL A 42 19.17 4.61 0.46
C VAL A 42 19.27 3.12 0.80
N THR A 43 18.84 2.74 1.99
CA THR A 43 18.87 1.32 2.39
C THR A 43 17.81 0.51 1.63
N PRO A 44 17.96 -0.82 1.51
CA PRO A 44 16.92 -1.66 0.94
C PRO A 44 15.59 -1.55 1.69
N GLU A 45 15.63 -1.33 3.00
CA GLU A 45 14.47 -1.14 3.85
C GLU A 45 13.76 0.19 3.55
N ASP A 46 14.50 1.29 3.45
CA ASP A 46 13.96 2.60 3.08
C ASP A 46 13.36 2.58 1.68
N LYS A 47 14.06 1.97 0.71
CA LYS A 47 13.55 1.83 -0.66
C LYS A 47 12.27 1.00 -0.70
N GLY A 48 12.19 -0.09 0.06
CA GLY A 48 11.00 -0.93 0.17
C GLY A 48 9.81 -0.15 0.75
N LEU A 49 10.06 0.64 1.80
CA LEU A 49 9.05 1.50 2.42
C LEU A 49 8.58 2.62 1.48
N GLU A 50 9.47 3.24 0.73
CA GLU A 50 9.11 4.28 -0.26
C GLU A 50 8.22 3.70 -1.36
N ILE A 51 8.52 2.50 -1.88
CA ILE A 51 7.67 1.82 -2.85
C ILE A 51 6.28 1.56 -2.27
N ALA A 52 6.20 1.10 -1.02
CA ALA A 52 4.92 0.85 -0.36
C ALA A 52 4.10 2.13 -0.16
N LYS A 53 4.74 3.22 0.26
CA LYS A 53 4.11 4.54 0.38
C LYS A 53 3.60 5.07 -0.96
N GLU A 54 4.31 4.83 -2.05
CA GLU A 54 3.88 5.28 -3.37
C GLU A 54 2.67 4.47 -3.87
N ILE A 55 2.61 3.15 -3.58
CA ILE A 55 1.42 2.33 -3.86
C ILE A 55 0.20 2.93 -3.16
N ASP A 56 0.33 3.20 -1.86
CA ASP A 56 -0.73 3.75 -1.01
C ASP A 56 -1.17 5.15 -1.49
N ARG A 57 -0.21 6.06 -1.70
CA ARG A 57 -0.47 7.43 -2.17
C ARG A 57 -1.28 7.47 -3.47
N ARG A 58 -1.02 6.53 -4.40
CA ARG A 58 -1.73 6.43 -5.68
C ARG A 58 -3.16 5.94 -5.53
N ASP A 59 -3.45 5.25 -4.44
CA ASP A 59 -4.78 4.69 -4.17
C ASP A 59 -5.67 5.58 -3.28
N LEU A 60 -5.11 6.58 -2.62
CA LEU A 60 -5.84 7.50 -1.76
C LEU A 60 -6.77 8.45 -2.53
N GLY A 61 -7.94 8.74 -1.95
CA GLY A 61 -8.91 9.72 -2.45
C GLY A 61 -9.98 9.13 -3.38
N PHE A 62 -10.13 7.80 -3.44
CA PHE A 62 -11.17 7.18 -4.28
C PHE A 62 -12.59 7.36 -3.68
N GLY A 63 -12.71 7.56 -2.36
CA GLY A 63 -13.95 7.79 -1.63
C GLY A 63 -14.72 6.51 -1.36
N ASP A 64 -15.53 6.07 -2.31
CA ASP A 64 -16.21 4.78 -2.24
C ASP A 64 -16.21 4.08 -3.59
N SER A 65 -16.37 2.75 -3.55
CA SER A 65 -16.50 1.94 -4.76
C SER A 65 -17.44 0.77 -4.58
N ARG A 66 -18.00 0.30 -5.72
CA ARG A 66 -18.75 -0.95 -5.81
C ARG A 66 -18.34 -1.74 -7.04
N THR A 67 -18.42 -3.07 -6.91
CA THR A 67 -18.28 -3.99 -8.03
C THR A 67 -19.03 -5.28 -7.76
N GLU A 68 -19.39 -6.00 -8.81
CA GLU A 68 -19.80 -7.40 -8.73
C GLU A 68 -18.63 -8.28 -9.11
N LEU A 69 -18.56 -9.47 -8.53
CA LEU A 69 -17.50 -10.41 -8.87
C LEU A 69 -18.00 -11.85 -8.87
N GLN A 70 -17.35 -12.63 -9.69
CA GLN A 70 -17.46 -14.08 -9.71
C GLN A 70 -16.23 -14.68 -9.04
N MET A 71 -16.45 -15.58 -8.07
CA MET A 71 -15.43 -16.37 -7.42
C MET A 71 -15.54 -17.80 -7.90
N LEU A 72 -14.51 -18.28 -8.59
CA LEU A 72 -14.39 -19.66 -9.06
C LEU A 72 -13.41 -20.41 -8.15
N LEU A 73 -13.90 -21.39 -7.40
CA LEU A 73 -13.10 -22.26 -6.56
C LEU A 73 -12.77 -23.53 -7.33
N THR A 74 -11.51 -23.93 -7.36
CA THR A 74 -11.05 -25.17 -7.98
C THR A 74 -10.39 -26.03 -6.90
N ASN A 75 -10.86 -27.25 -6.71
CA ASN A 75 -10.24 -28.19 -5.78
C ASN A 75 -9.01 -28.87 -6.42
N ARG A 76 -8.31 -29.71 -5.64
CA ARG A 76 -7.10 -30.43 -6.11
C ARG A 76 -7.36 -31.40 -7.27
N HIS A 77 -8.61 -31.82 -7.49
CA HIS A 77 -9.00 -32.73 -8.56
C HIS A 77 -9.50 -32.02 -9.81
N GLY A 78 -9.56 -30.66 -9.77
CA GLY A 78 -10.02 -29.84 -10.88
C GLY A 78 -11.52 -29.55 -10.86
N ASP A 79 -12.29 -30.07 -9.86
CA ASP A 79 -13.70 -29.75 -9.74
C ASP A 79 -13.89 -28.28 -9.40
N LYS A 80 -14.90 -27.68 -10.00
CA LYS A 80 -15.14 -26.23 -9.93
C LYS A 80 -16.47 -25.92 -9.26
N SER A 81 -16.48 -24.89 -8.42
CA SER A 81 -17.71 -24.29 -7.90
C SER A 81 -17.66 -22.77 -8.05
N VAL A 82 -18.82 -22.21 -8.39
CA VAL A 82 -18.95 -20.78 -8.70
C VAL A 82 -19.77 -20.09 -7.63
N ARG A 83 -19.32 -18.90 -7.22
CA ARG A 83 -20.05 -17.98 -6.35
C ARG A 83 -20.13 -16.61 -7.01
N LYS A 84 -21.23 -15.89 -6.76
CA LYS A 84 -21.37 -14.49 -7.16
C LYS A 84 -21.51 -13.63 -5.92
N LEU A 85 -20.82 -12.50 -5.93
CA LEU A 85 -20.71 -11.60 -4.80
C LEU A 85 -20.84 -10.15 -5.28
N ARG A 86 -21.24 -9.29 -4.35
CA ARG A 86 -21.14 -7.83 -4.50
C ARG A 86 -20.15 -7.34 -3.45
N LEU A 87 -19.26 -6.46 -3.84
CA LEU A 87 -18.30 -5.80 -2.96
C LEU A 87 -18.58 -4.31 -2.95
N ALA A 88 -18.63 -3.71 -1.78
CA ALA A 88 -18.61 -2.27 -1.58
C ALA A 88 -17.44 -1.93 -0.66
N THR A 89 -16.70 -0.88 -1.00
CA THR A 89 -15.62 -0.34 -0.19
C THR A 89 -15.89 1.12 0.10
N LEU A 90 -15.61 1.54 1.32
CA LEU A 90 -15.67 2.92 1.76
C LEU A 90 -14.30 3.29 2.32
N GLU A 91 -13.67 4.25 1.66
CA GLU A 91 -12.40 4.80 2.10
C GLU A 91 -12.57 5.50 3.45
N ASN A 92 -11.65 5.24 4.36
CA ASN A 92 -11.58 5.96 5.61
C ASN A 92 -10.53 7.06 5.51
N GLN A 93 -10.95 8.29 5.76
CA GLN A 93 -10.05 9.45 5.74
C GLN A 93 -9.28 9.63 7.06
N ASP A 94 -9.55 8.80 8.07
CA ASP A 94 -8.82 8.79 9.32
C ASP A 94 -7.49 8.01 9.12
N THR A 95 -6.37 8.68 9.36
CA THR A 95 -5.02 8.12 9.17
C THR A 95 -4.69 6.97 10.13
N ASP A 96 -5.48 6.81 11.21
CA ASP A 96 -5.25 5.77 12.23
C ASP A 96 -6.07 4.49 11.96
N ALA A 97 -6.96 4.52 10.98
CA ALA A 97 -7.79 3.39 10.61
C ALA A 97 -7.89 3.25 9.08
N GLY A 98 -7.84 2.01 8.60
CA GLY A 98 -8.01 1.70 7.18
C GLY A 98 -9.48 1.60 6.76
N ASP A 99 -9.68 1.21 5.52
CA ASP A 99 -10.97 1.18 4.86
C ASP A 99 -11.98 0.21 5.45
N LYS A 100 -13.25 0.46 5.15
CA LYS A 100 -14.36 -0.44 5.42
C LYS A 100 -14.75 -1.18 4.15
N SER A 101 -14.98 -2.49 4.24
CA SER A 101 -15.46 -3.28 3.12
C SER A 101 -16.65 -4.15 3.51
N LEU A 102 -17.57 -4.30 2.57
CA LEU A 102 -18.76 -5.14 2.72
C LEU A 102 -18.90 -6.05 1.50
N THR A 103 -18.77 -7.35 1.72
CA THR A 103 -18.98 -8.40 0.70
C THR A 103 -20.27 -9.13 0.96
N VAL A 104 -21.14 -9.30 -0.05
CA VAL A 104 -22.42 -10.00 0.06
C VAL A 104 -22.54 -11.04 -1.02
N PHE A 105 -22.76 -12.31 -0.64
CA PHE A 105 -22.96 -13.42 -1.56
C PHE A 105 -24.38 -13.41 -2.14
N SER A 106 -24.49 -13.47 -3.45
CA SER A 106 -25.76 -13.56 -4.18
C SER A 106 -26.05 -14.95 -4.75
N HIS A 107 -25.02 -15.79 -4.92
CA HIS A 107 -25.09 -17.16 -5.45
C HIS A 107 -23.94 -18.01 -4.87
N PRO A 108 -24.12 -19.33 -4.67
CA PRO A 108 -25.32 -20.14 -4.85
C PRO A 108 -26.36 -19.95 -3.72
N ARG A 109 -27.50 -20.67 -3.83
CA ARG A 109 -28.65 -20.49 -2.94
C ARG A 109 -28.36 -20.79 -1.46
N ASP A 110 -27.52 -21.78 -1.19
CA ASP A 110 -27.14 -22.23 0.15
C ASP A 110 -26.34 -21.19 0.96
N ILE A 111 -25.58 -20.34 0.28
CA ILE A 111 -24.81 -19.25 0.90
C ILE A 111 -25.34 -17.84 0.56
N LYS A 112 -26.42 -17.75 -0.23
CA LYS A 112 -27.00 -16.47 -0.60
C LYS A 112 -27.37 -15.66 0.63
N GLY A 113 -26.96 -14.38 0.67
CA GLY A 113 -27.11 -13.46 1.80
C GLY A 113 -26.05 -13.60 2.88
N THR A 114 -25.11 -14.56 2.75
CA THR A 114 -23.89 -14.51 3.57
C THR A 114 -23.19 -13.17 3.31
N ALA A 115 -22.83 -12.47 4.39
CA ALA A 115 -22.23 -11.15 4.28
C ALA A 115 -21.01 -11.05 5.20
N PHE A 116 -19.95 -10.48 4.67
CA PHE A 116 -18.70 -10.22 5.38
C PHE A 116 -18.47 -8.72 5.44
N LEU A 117 -18.29 -8.21 6.65
CA LEU A 117 -17.97 -6.82 6.94
C LEU A 117 -16.59 -6.77 7.55
N SER A 118 -15.72 -5.90 7.04
CA SER A 118 -14.38 -5.68 7.53
C SER A 118 -14.11 -4.20 7.75
N PHE A 119 -13.54 -3.87 8.91
CA PHE A 119 -12.94 -2.58 9.21
C PHE A 119 -11.47 -2.82 9.43
N THR A 120 -10.66 -2.31 8.51
CA THR A 120 -9.22 -2.43 8.58
C THR A 120 -8.68 -1.51 9.67
N LYS A 121 -7.69 -1.98 10.42
CA LYS A 121 -6.92 -1.21 11.39
C LYS A 121 -5.44 -1.35 11.11
N ILE A 122 -4.63 -0.37 11.50
CA ILE A 122 -3.20 -0.39 11.16
C ILE A 122 -2.48 -1.51 11.93
N LEU A 123 -2.34 -1.39 13.24
CA LEU A 123 -1.65 -2.38 14.09
C LEU A 123 -2.61 -3.18 14.96
N ASP A 124 -3.69 -2.58 15.39
CA ASP A 124 -4.73 -3.26 16.14
C ASP A 124 -5.38 -4.37 15.29
N PRO A 125 -5.97 -5.39 15.93
CA PRO A 125 -6.75 -6.40 15.24
C PRO A 125 -7.89 -5.79 14.43
N ASP A 126 -8.00 -6.16 13.16
CA ASP A 126 -9.11 -5.75 12.31
C ASP A 126 -10.46 -6.18 12.93
N ASP A 127 -11.47 -5.34 12.77
CA ASP A 127 -12.83 -5.71 13.19
C ASP A 127 -13.56 -6.36 12.01
N GLN A 128 -13.81 -7.66 12.11
CA GLN A 128 -14.40 -8.44 11.04
C GLN A 128 -15.62 -9.24 11.53
N TRP A 129 -16.70 -9.21 10.76
CA TRP A 129 -17.94 -9.94 11.06
C TRP A 129 -18.44 -10.71 9.86
N LEU A 130 -18.85 -11.95 10.09
CA LEU A 130 -19.48 -12.81 9.11
C LEU A 130 -20.92 -13.08 9.52
N TYR A 131 -21.87 -12.69 8.67
CA TYR A 131 -23.26 -13.09 8.80
C TYR A 131 -23.53 -14.38 8.04
N LEU A 132 -24.12 -15.34 8.71
CA LEU A 132 -24.50 -16.64 8.17
C LEU A 132 -26.02 -16.74 8.18
N PRO A 133 -26.72 -16.60 7.03
CA PRO A 133 -28.18 -16.64 6.95
C PRO A 133 -28.79 -17.92 7.49
N ALA A 134 -28.19 -19.07 7.19
CA ALA A 134 -28.65 -20.38 7.69
C ALA A 134 -28.72 -20.45 9.22
N LEU A 135 -27.84 -19.73 9.91
CA LEU A 135 -27.79 -19.66 11.37
C LEU A 135 -28.48 -18.40 11.93
N LYS A 136 -28.88 -17.46 11.06
CA LYS A 136 -29.38 -16.13 11.40
C LYS A 136 -28.48 -15.38 12.41
N ARG A 137 -27.17 -15.61 12.33
CA ARG A 137 -26.18 -15.11 13.27
C ARG A 137 -25.09 -14.28 12.59
N VAL A 138 -24.72 -13.19 13.26
CA VAL A 138 -23.47 -12.47 12.98
C VAL A 138 -22.40 -13.02 13.92
N LYS A 139 -21.31 -13.51 13.36
CA LYS A 139 -20.15 -14.02 14.10
C LYS A 139 -19.00 -13.04 13.91
N ARG A 140 -18.39 -12.57 14.98
CA ARG A 140 -17.13 -11.83 14.90
C ARG A 140 -15.99 -12.81 14.60
N ILE A 141 -15.15 -12.48 13.64
CA ILE A 141 -13.91 -13.21 13.35
C ILE A 141 -12.87 -12.75 14.37
N SER A 142 -12.37 -13.66 15.18
CA SER A 142 -11.30 -13.33 16.11
C SER A 142 -9.97 -13.17 15.37
N SER A 143 -9.07 -12.36 15.90
CA SER A 143 -7.73 -12.16 15.32
C SER A 143 -6.95 -13.49 15.19
N ALA A 144 -7.16 -14.44 16.09
CA ALA A 144 -6.58 -15.78 16.00
C ALA A 144 -7.05 -16.60 14.78
N ASN A 145 -8.19 -16.27 14.20
CA ASN A 145 -8.81 -16.98 13.06
C ASN A 145 -8.68 -16.25 11.73
N LYS A 146 -8.00 -15.08 11.68
CA LYS A 146 -7.90 -14.28 10.45
C LYS A 146 -7.08 -14.95 9.35
N SER A 147 -6.18 -15.87 9.70
CA SER A 147 -5.43 -16.70 8.76
C SER A 147 -6.25 -17.87 8.20
N GLY A 148 -7.49 -18.07 8.67
CA GLY A 148 -8.39 -19.10 8.15
C GLY A 148 -8.96 -18.76 6.78
N PRO A 149 -9.46 -19.79 6.04
CA PRO A 149 -9.95 -19.59 4.68
C PRO A 149 -11.29 -18.83 4.67
N PHE A 150 -11.38 -17.80 3.82
CA PHE A 150 -12.61 -17.03 3.62
C PHE A 150 -13.65 -17.88 2.89
N VAL A 151 -14.67 -18.32 3.62
CA VAL A 151 -15.80 -19.09 3.10
C VAL A 151 -15.34 -20.26 2.19
N GLY A 152 -14.22 -20.93 2.57
CA GLY A 152 -13.67 -22.09 1.85
C GLY A 152 -12.91 -21.76 0.56
N SER A 153 -12.57 -20.50 0.30
CA SER A 153 -11.66 -20.08 -0.77
C SER A 153 -10.19 -20.18 -0.34
N GLU A 154 -9.26 -19.97 -1.26
CA GLU A 154 -7.82 -19.88 -0.95
C GLU A 154 -7.40 -18.47 -0.46
N PHE A 155 -8.33 -17.51 -0.40
CA PHE A 155 -8.13 -16.25 0.30
C PHE A 155 -8.38 -16.46 1.80
N ALA A 156 -7.50 -15.94 2.65
CA ALA A 156 -7.72 -15.85 4.08
C ALA A 156 -8.51 -14.58 4.43
N TYR A 157 -9.08 -14.50 5.63
CA TYR A 157 -9.73 -13.27 6.09
C TYR A 157 -8.76 -12.09 6.13
N GLU A 158 -7.48 -12.32 6.43
CA GLU A 158 -6.44 -11.30 6.41
C GLU A 158 -6.04 -10.83 5.00
N ASP A 159 -6.38 -11.58 3.94
CA ASP A 159 -6.15 -11.15 2.55
C ASP A 159 -7.23 -10.18 2.03
N LEU A 160 -8.31 -9.99 2.78
CA LEU A 160 -9.50 -9.21 2.39
C LEU A 160 -9.59 -7.86 3.08
N VAL A 161 -8.52 -7.40 3.68
CA VAL A 161 -8.39 -6.07 4.29
C VAL A 161 -7.71 -5.11 3.31
N SER A 162 -7.91 -3.79 3.48
CA SER A 162 -7.19 -2.80 2.71
C SER A 162 -5.67 -2.89 2.96
N PHE A 163 -4.92 -2.49 1.96
CA PHE A 163 -3.48 -2.35 2.10
C PHE A 163 -3.18 -1.11 2.95
N GLU A 164 -2.41 -1.30 4.02
CA GLU A 164 -1.99 -0.24 4.92
C GLU A 164 -0.47 -0.32 5.10
N VAL A 165 0.23 0.76 4.79
CA VAL A 165 1.70 0.81 4.87
C VAL A 165 2.20 0.44 6.26
N GLY A 166 1.55 0.92 7.32
CA GLY A 166 1.94 0.70 8.71
C GLY A 166 1.84 -0.76 9.19
N LYS A 167 1.15 -1.63 8.45
CA LYS A 167 0.98 -3.04 8.81
C LYS A 167 2.23 -3.89 8.63
N TYR A 168 3.26 -3.39 7.90
CA TYR A 168 4.41 -4.19 7.51
C TYR A 168 5.71 -3.45 7.71
N ASP A 169 6.79 -4.21 7.90
CA ASP A 169 8.13 -3.78 7.59
C ASP A 169 8.47 -4.21 6.17
N TYR A 170 9.35 -3.47 5.49
CA TYR A 170 9.61 -3.64 4.07
C TYR A 170 11.09 -3.81 3.80
N LYS A 171 11.41 -4.53 2.69
CA LYS A 171 12.75 -4.63 2.16
C LYS A 171 12.71 -4.79 0.65
N TRP A 172 13.25 -3.85 -0.08
CA TRP A 172 13.49 -4.02 -1.51
C TRP A 172 14.59 -5.06 -1.72
N LEU A 173 14.32 -6.04 -2.58
CA LEU A 173 15.28 -7.11 -2.87
C LEU A 173 16.06 -6.84 -4.15
N ARG A 174 15.35 -6.51 -5.22
CA ARG A 174 15.88 -6.34 -6.57
C ARG A 174 14.83 -5.76 -7.50
N ASP A 175 15.29 -5.44 -8.70
CA ASP A 175 14.42 -5.18 -9.84
C ASP A 175 14.49 -6.38 -10.77
N GLU A 176 13.34 -6.78 -11.37
CA GLU A 176 13.34 -7.84 -12.38
C GLU A 176 12.15 -7.68 -13.34
N PRO A 177 12.21 -8.25 -14.55
CA PRO A 177 11.07 -8.28 -15.46
C PRO A 177 9.88 -9.04 -14.85
N CYS A 178 8.66 -8.55 -15.10
CA CYS A 178 7.42 -9.21 -14.71
C CYS A 178 6.42 -9.19 -15.89
N GLY A 179 6.57 -10.15 -16.79
CA GLY A 179 5.94 -10.16 -18.12
C GLY A 179 6.60 -9.12 -19.03
N GLU A 180 5.80 -8.24 -19.62
CA GLU A 180 6.27 -7.16 -20.49
C GLU A 180 6.70 -5.89 -19.73
N LEU A 181 6.62 -5.90 -18.40
CA LEU A 181 6.90 -4.77 -17.53
C LEU A 181 8.15 -5.05 -16.68
N ASP A 182 8.75 -3.98 -16.17
CA ASP A 182 9.76 -4.03 -15.12
C ASP A 182 9.12 -3.86 -13.76
N CYS A 183 9.51 -4.70 -12.79
CA CYS A 183 9.00 -4.68 -11.44
C CYS A 183 10.08 -4.38 -10.41
N PHE A 184 9.67 -3.71 -9.34
CA PHE A 184 10.32 -3.82 -8.05
C PHE A 184 9.90 -5.14 -7.40
N VAL A 185 10.83 -5.85 -6.78
CA VAL A 185 10.57 -7.00 -5.91
C VAL A 185 10.83 -6.59 -4.49
N VAL A 186 9.77 -6.59 -3.67
CA VAL A 186 9.80 -6.13 -2.28
C VAL A 186 9.33 -7.25 -1.37
N GLU A 187 10.06 -7.56 -0.32
CA GLU A 187 9.54 -8.33 0.79
C GLU A 187 8.83 -7.43 1.78
N ARG A 188 7.71 -7.92 2.34
CA ARG A 188 7.01 -7.29 3.44
C ARG A 188 6.74 -8.29 4.55
N PHE A 189 6.95 -7.85 5.79
CA PHE A 189 6.87 -8.64 6.99
C PHE A 189 5.71 -8.13 7.85
N PRO A 190 4.66 -8.94 8.13
CA PRO A 190 3.54 -8.50 8.95
C PRO A 190 3.98 -8.10 10.36
N LYS A 191 3.59 -6.90 10.81
CA LYS A 191 3.84 -6.39 12.17
C LYS A 191 2.69 -6.71 13.13
N TYR A 192 1.54 -7.07 12.59
CA TYR A 192 0.35 -7.41 13.36
C TYR A 192 0.37 -8.87 13.84
N GLU A 193 -0.24 -9.10 14.99
CA GLU A 193 -0.30 -10.42 15.59
C GLU A 193 -1.17 -11.41 14.80
N ASN A 194 -0.90 -12.71 15.00
CA ASN A 194 -1.67 -13.82 14.46
C ASN A 194 -1.76 -13.90 12.94
N SER A 195 -0.84 -13.28 12.19
CA SER A 195 -0.74 -13.51 10.76
C SER A 195 -0.48 -14.99 10.45
N GLY A 196 -1.07 -15.48 9.37
CA GLY A 196 -0.75 -16.79 8.80
C GLY A 196 0.58 -16.80 8.07
N TYR A 197 1.19 -15.64 7.85
CA TYR A 197 2.40 -15.45 7.06
C TYR A 197 3.55 -14.93 7.88
N THR A 198 4.75 -15.45 7.60
CA THR A 198 6.00 -14.86 8.12
C THR A 198 6.46 -13.71 7.24
N ARG A 199 6.26 -13.81 5.94
CA ARG A 199 6.59 -12.78 4.95
C ARG A 199 5.80 -12.96 3.67
N GLN A 200 5.82 -11.92 2.86
CA GLN A 200 5.25 -11.92 1.52
C GLN A 200 6.25 -11.28 0.56
N THR A 201 6.49 -11.89 -0.61
CA THR A 201 7.29 -11.27 -1.66
C THR A 201 6.34 -10.68 -2.71
N VAL A 202 6.47 -9.40 -3.00
CA VAL A 202 5.53 -8.61 -3.81
C VAL A 202 6.24 -8.09 -5.04
N TRP A 203 5.66 -8.29 -6.22
CA TRP A 203 6.09 -7.71 -7.49
C TRP A 203 5.21 -6.50 -7.81
N VAL A 204 5.84 -5.34 -7.90
CA VAL A 204 5.18 -4.05 -8.13
C VAL A 204 5.70 -3.48 -9.42
N ASP A 205 4.85 -3.26 -10.43
CA ASP A 205 5.32 -2.66 -11.68
C ASP A 205 5.80 -1.21 -11.45
N LYS A 206 6.89 -0.86 -12.13
CA LYS A 206 7.55 0.43 -11.96
C LYS A 206 6.80 1.59 -12.61
N SER A 207 5.93 1.31 -13.59
CA SER A 207 5.24 2.35 -14.35
C SER A 207 4.10 2.95 -13.54
N GLU A 208 3.26 2.09 -12.92
CA GLU A 208 2.03 2.50 -12.24
C GLU A 208 1.95 2.04 -10.79
N TYR A 209 3.00 1.39 -10.27
CA TYR A 209 3.07 0.86 -8.91
C TYR A 209 1.93 -0.13 -8.56
N ARG A 210 1.44 -0.87 -9.58
CA ARG A 210 0.41 -1.90 -9.38
C ARG A 210 1.06 -3.19 -8.89
N ILE A 211 0.43 -3.83 -7.91
CA ILE A 211 0.84 -5.15 -7.45
C ILE A 211 0.44 -6.18 -8.51
N ARG A 212 1.43 -6.86 -9.10
CA ARG A 212 1.24 -7.86 -10.15
C ARG A 212 1.18 -9.26 -9.61
N LYS A 213 1.99 -9.54 -8.59
CA LYS A 213 2.12 -10.86 -7.99
C LYS A 213 2.47 -10.73 -6.50
N ILE A 214 1.97 -11.67 -5.69
CA ILE A 214 2.38 -11.83 -4.29
C ILE A 214 2.61 -13.32 -4.02
N ASP A 215 3.78 -13.67 -3.51
CA ASP A 215 4.08 -14.98 -2.95
C ASP A 215 3.97 -14.90 -1.42
N PHE A 216 3.18 -15.79 -0.83
CA PHE A 216 2.92 -15.84 0.61
C PHE A 216 3.65 -17.01 1.24
N TYR A 217 4.38 -16.76 2.30
CA TYR A 217 5.13 -17.77 3.04
C TYR A 217 4.47 -18.04 4.39
N ASP A 218 4.25 -19.32 4.70
CA ASP A 218 3.60 -19.74 5.93
C ASP A 218 4.51 -19.61 7.16
N ARG A 219 4.01 -20.01 8.33
CA ARG A 219 4.76 -19.97 9.61
C ARG A 219 5.98 -20.89 9.64
N LYS A 220 6.14 -21.78 8.66
CA LYS A 220 7.31 -22.64 8.46
C LYS A 220 8.25 -22.08 7.39
N GLU A 221 8.01 -20.85 6.96
CA GLU A 221 8.74 -20.16 5.87
C GLU A 221 8.68 -20.87 4.52
N SER A 222 7.70 -21.75 4.35
CA SER A 222 7.46 -22.45 3.09
C SER A 222 6.50 -21.66 2.21
N LEU A 223 6.71 -21.69 0.88
CA LEU A 223 5.78 -21.07 -0.05
C LEU A 223 4.41 -21.75 0.07
N LEU A 224 3.45 -21.00 0.56
CA LEU A 224 2.08 -21.46 0.76
C LEU A 224 1.25 -21.27 -0.48
N LYS A 225 1.17 -20.05 -0.98
CA LYS A 225 0.30 -19.68 -2.09
C LYS A 225 0.86 -18.47 -2.85
N THR A 226 0.40 -18.32 -4.09
CA THR A 226 0.72 -17.20 -4.97
C THR A 226 -0.56 -16.54 -5.45
N LEU A 227 -0.64 -15.21 -5.34
CA LEU A 227 -1.65 -14.37 -5.95
C LEU A 227 -1.07 -13.74 -7.22
N ASN A 228 -1.76 -13.88 -8.34
CA ASN A 228 -1.48 -13.12 -9.56
C ASN A 228 -2.65 -12.18 -9.85
N GLN A 229 -2.34 -10.95 -10.25
CA GLN A 229 -3.32 -9.92 -10.59
C GLN A 229 -3.12 -9.48 -12.04
N SER A 230 -4.21 -9.35 -12.79
CA SER A 230 -4.17 -9.02 -14.23
C SER A 230 -5.47 -8.31 -14.67
N GLY A 231 -5.51 -7.89 -15.96
CA GLY A 231 -6.67 -7.21 -16.51
C GLY A 231 -6.90 -5.86 -15.81
N PHE A 232 -5.85 -5.10 -15.58
CA PHE A 232 -5.97 -3.81 -14.88
C PHE A 232 -6.69 -2.79 -15.76
N GLU A 233 -7.68 -2.12 -15.17
CA GLU A 233 -8.34 -0.95 -15.74
C GLU A 233 -8.12 0.27 -14.85
N GLN A 234 -8.02 1.44 -15.48
CA GLN A 234 -7.86 2.71 -14.80
C GLN A 234 -9.21 3.42 -14.67
N TYR A 235 -9.51 3.89 -13.47
CA TYR A 235 -10.73 4.61 -13.12
C TYR A 235 -10.41 6.02 -12.65
N LEU A 236 -11.28 6.97 -13.01
CA LEU A 236 -11.12 8.39 -12.63
C LEU A 236 -9.73 8.95 -12.99
N GLU A 237 -9.12 8.44 -14.07
CA GLU A 237 -7.78 8.82 -14.56
C GLU A 237 -6.63 8.58 -13.54
N GLN A 238 -6.91 7.89 -12.45
CA GLN A 238 -5.96 7.70 -11.33
C GLN A 238 -5.91 6.27 -10.82
N TYR A 239 -7.07 5.66 -10.48
CA TYR A 239 -7.14 4.42 -9.68
C TYR A 239 -7.07 3.18 -10.56
N TRP A 240 -6.06 2.37 -10.39
CA TRP A 240 -5.94 1.10 -11.08
C TRP A 240 -6.59 -0.03 -10.28
N ARG A 241 -7.44 -0.83 -10.92
CA ARG A 241 -8.07 -2.00 -10.31
C ARG A 241 -7.85 -3.23 -11.19
N PRO A 242 -7.40 -4.38 -10.63
CA PRO A 242 -7.35 -5.62 -11.37
C PRO A 242 -8.75 -6.16 -11.59
N LEU A 243 -9.07 -6.58 -12.81
CA LEU A 243 -10.32 -7.28 -13.09
C LEU A 243 -10.20 -8.79 -12.89
N LYS A 244 -9.00 -9.30 -12.70
CA LYS A 244 -8.76 -10.70 -12.43
C LYS A 244 -7.70 -10.91 -11.36
N MET A 245 -8.02 -11.73 -10.37
CA MET A 245 -7.10 -12.19 -9.33
C MET A 245 -7.14 -13.71 -9.26
N VAL A 246 -5.99 -14.38 -9.25
CA VAL A 246 -5.87 -15.82 -9.15
C VAL A 246 -4.96 -16.18 -7.98
N MET A 247 -5.54 -16.79 -6.95
CA MET A 247 -4.81 -17.36 -5.81
C MET A 247 -4.61 -18.86 -6.03
N LYS A 248 -3.37 -19.31 -6.10
CA LYS A 248 -3.01 -20.74 -6.20
C LYS A 248 -2.27 -21.18 -4.95
N ASN A 249 -2.81 -22.21 -4.29
CA ASN A 249 -2.18 -22.82 -3.12
C ASN A 249 -1.26 -23.97 -3.57
N HIS A 250 0.03 -23.84 -3.27
CA HIS A 250 1.05 -24.81 -3.71
C HIS A 250 1.08 -26.06 -2.83
N GLN A 251 0.60 -25.98 -1.59
CA GLN A 251 0.60 -27.10 -0.65
C GLN A 251 -0.63 -27.98 -0.80
N THR A 252 -1.78 -27.39 -1.17
CA THR A 252 -3.06 -28.13 -1.31
C THR A 252 -3.42 -28.44 -2.76
N GLY A 253 -2.80 -27.76 -3.73
CA GLY A 253 -3.14 -27.84 -5.15
C GLY A 253 -4.47 -27.18 -5.52
N LYS A 254 -5.10 -26.46 -4.58
CA LYS A 254 -6.35 -25.72 -4.81
C LYS A 254 -6.08 -24.33 -5.39
N ALA A 255 -7.11 -23.76 -6.02
CA ALA A 255 -7.05 -22.40 -6.52
C ALA A 255 -8.39 -21.67 -6.33
N THR A 256 -8.33 -20.35 -6.26
CA THR A 256 -9.51 -19.48 -6.32
C THR A 256 -9.23 -18.34 -7.29
N GLU A 257 -10.12 -18.18 -8.26
CA GLU A 257 -10.11 -17.04 -9.19
C GLU A 257 -11.23 -16.06 -8.82
N LEU A 258 -10.92 -14.78 -8.77
CA LEU A 258 -11.87 -13.68 -8.69
C LEU A 258 -11.86 -12.96 -10.02
N ALA A 259 -13.04 -12.88 -10.66
CA ALA A 259 -13.26 -12.09 -11.87
C ALA A 259 -14.23 -10.95 -11.53
N PHE A 260 -13.75 -9.71 -11.63
CA PHE A 260 -14.49 -8.51 -11.27
C PHE A 260 -15.17 -7.91 -12.51
N SER A 261 -16.38 -7.44 -12.32
CA SER A 261 -17.01 -6.50 -13.25
C SER A 261 -16.33 -5.12 -13.12
N PRO A 262 -16.50 -4.21 -14.09
CA PRO A 262 -16.02 -2.85 -13.95
C PRO A 262 -16.45 -2.24 -12.62
N TYR A 263 -15.56 -1.44 -12.02
CA TYR A 263 -15.84 -0.76 -10.76
C TYR A 263 -16.62 0.53 -10.99
N GLU A 264 -17.51 0.83 -10.07
CA GLU A 264 -18.20 2.12 -9.96
C GLU A 264 -17.67 2.86 -8.73
N PHE A 265 -17.34 4.13 -8.89
CA PHE A 265 -16.74 4.96 -7.84
C PHE A 265 -17.61 6.15 -7.49
N ARG A 266 -17.42 6.71 -6.29
CA ARG A 266 -18.05 7.96 -5.83
C ARG A 266 -19.58 7.92 -5.90
N LEU A 267 -20.15 6.81 -5.48
CA LEU A 267 -21.60 6.56 -5.47
C LEU A 267 -22.30 7.18 -4.27
N GLY A 268 -21.56 7.78 -3.34
CA GLY A 268 -22.10 8.30 -2.08
C GLY A 268 -22.58 7.18 -1.17
N VAL A 269 -21.80 6.12 -1.04
CA VAL A 269 -22.13 4.98 -0.19
C VAL A 269 -22.25 5.45 1.25
N ASN A 270 -23.46 5.25 1.85
CA ASN A 270 -23.70 5.68 3.20
C ASN A 270 -22.93 4.81 4.21
N GLU A 271 -22.12 5.44 5.06
CA GLU A 271 -21.33 4.78 6.10
C GLU A 271 -22.19 3.89 7.01
N ASN A 272 -23.45 4.28 7.27
CA ASN A 272 -24.39 3.47 8.03
C ASN A 272 -24.69 2.10 7.38
N ALA A 273 -24.34 1.86 6.12
CA ALA A 273 -24.43 0.54 5.51
C ALA A 273 -23.39 -0.44 6.09
N PHE A 274 -22.27 0.07 6.59
CA PHE A 274 -21.17 -0.69 7.14
C PHE A 274 -21.32 -0.88 8.65
N THR A 275 -22.39 -1.54 9.09
CA THR A 275 -22.59 -1.84 10.51
C THR A 275 -22.94 -3.31 10.73
N PRO A 276 -22.45 -3.97 11.80
CA PRO A 276 -22.76 -5.37 12.10
C PRO A 276 -24.27 -5.63 12.22
N ASN A 277 -25.04 -4.66 12.71
CA ASN A 277 -26.49 -4.79 12.87
C ASN A 277 -27.22 -4.82 11.52
N ARG A 278 -26.68 -4.21 10.48
CA ARG A 278 -27.28 -4.22 9.14
C ARG A 278 -27.04 -5.52 8.39
N LEU A 279 -26.00 -6.28 8.72
CA LEU A 279 -25.71 -7.54 8.05
C LEU A 279 -26.89 -8.50 8.00
N LYS A 280 -27.74 -8.51 9.05
CA LYS A 280 -28.94 -9.35 9.11
C LYS A 280 -30.07 -8.90 8.17
N ARG A 281 -30.00 -7.69 7.64
CA ARG A 281 -31.06 -7.05 6.82
C ARG A 281 -30.70 -6.92 5.35
N LEU A 282 -29.49 -7.37 4.97
CA LEU A 282 -29.05 -7.36 3.58
C LEU A 282 -29.83 -8.44 2.79
N LYS A 283 -30.42 -8.03 1.66
CA LYS A 283 -31.17 -8.91 0.75
C LYS A 283 -30.37 -9.16 -0.52
#